data_b9869337204728f8cdeb4d81feec58c5
#
_entry.id   b9869337204728f8cdeb4d81feec58c5
#
_cell.length_a   1.000
_cell.length_b   1.000
_cell.length_c   1.000
_cell.angle_alpha   90.00
_cell.angle_beta   90.00
_cell.angle_gamma   90.00
#
_symmetry.space_group_name_H-M   'P 1'
#
loop_
_entity.id
_entity.type
_entity.pdbx_description
1 polymer ?
#
loop_
_entity_poly.entity_id
_entity_poly.type
_entity_poly.pdbx_seq_one_letter_code
_entity_poly.pdbx_strand_id
1 'polypeptide(L)'
;MRNNIRIKDNKVKEIDNMSERKLKFDTLQVHAGQKPDPTTGSRAVPIYQTTSYVFENVEHAANLFGLKEFGNIYTRLMNPTTDVLEKRIALLDGGVGALAV
;
A
#
# COMPACT_ATOMS: atom_id res chain seq x y z
N MET A 1 -15.19 10.09 24.59
CA MET A 1 -14.59 8.83 24.12
C MET A 1 -15.34 8.19 22.96
N ARG A 2 -16.64 8.03 22.99
CA ARG A 2 -17.42 7.43 21.89
C ARG A 2 -17.37 8.22 20.56
N ASN A 3 -17.25 9.55 20.59
CA ASN A 3 -17.22 10.39 19.39
C ASN A 3 -15.91 10.28 18.59
N ASN A 4 -14.77 10.01 19.23
CA ASN A 4 -13.48 9.86 18.56
C ASN A 4 -13.34 8.54 17.78
N ILE A 5 -14.00 7.47 18.25
CA ILE A 5 -14.03 6.17 17.58
C ILE A 5 -14.90 6.24 16.33
N ARG A 6 -16.05 6.93 16.41
CA ARG A 6 -16.98 7.12 15.28
C ARG A 6 -16.36 7.93 14.13
N ILE A 7 -15.56 8.96 14.46
CA ILE A 7 -14.85 9.78 13.46
C ILE A 7 -13.77 8.96 12.76
N LYS A 8 -13.04 8.11 13.50
CA LYS A 8 -12.03 7.22 12.93
C LYS A 8 -12.67 6.17 12.01
N ASP A 9 -13.77 5.56 12.43
CA ASP A 9 -14.48 4.55 11.63
C ASP A 9 -15.09 5.15 10.37
N ASN A 10 -15.62 6.36 10.43
CA ASN A 10 -16.14 7.06 9.26
C ASN A 10 -15.02 7.44 8.27
N LYS A 11 -13.86 7.86 8.78
CA LYS A 11 -12.72 8.22 7.95
C LYS A 11 -12.11 6.99 7.27
N VAL A 12 -12.06 5.87 7.96
CA VAL A 12 -11.62 4.59 7.40
C VAL A 12 -12.60 4.12 6.32
N LYS A 13 -13.91 4.18 6.58
CA LYS A 13 -14.95 3.84 5.59
C LYS A 13 -14.95 4.76 4.38
N GLU A 14 -14.63 6.05 4.55
CA GLU A 14 -14.51 7.01 3.46
C GLU A 14 -13.29 6.72 2.57
N ILE A 15 -12.17 6.30 3.17
CA ILE A 15 -10.96 5.86 2.46
C ILE A 15 -11.25 4.54 1.72
N ASP A 16 -11.92 3.58 2.33
CA ASP A 16 -12.31 2.31 1.70
C ASP A 16 -13.31 2.53 0.56
N ASN A 17 -14.28 3.44 0.72
CA ASN A 17 -15.20 3.82 -0.36
C ASN A 17 -14.49 4.52 -1.54
N MET A 18 -13.40 5.23 -1.30
CA MET A 18 -12.60 5.82 -2.38
C MET A 18 -11.83 4.76 -3.17
N SER A 19 -11.42 3.65 -2.54
CA SER A 19 -10.78 2.52 -3.22
C SER A 19 -11.73 1.67 -4.05
N GLU A 20 -13.02 1.67 -3.72
CA GLU A 20 -14.07 0.93 -4.43
C GLU A 20 -14.71 1.69 -5.60
N ARG A 21 -14.42 2.98 -5.75
CA ARG A 21 -14.89 3.75 -6.90
C ARG A 21 -14.35 3.18 -8.20
N LYS A 22 -15.24 2.90 -9.15
CA LYS A 22 -14.84 2.64 -10.53
C LYS A 22 -14.25 3.92 -11.13
N LEU A 23 -12.95 4.04 -11.07
CA LEU A 23 -12.23 5.14 -11.70
C LEU A 23 -12.12 4.90 -13.21
N LYS A 24 -12.20 5.97 -13.99
CA LYS A 24 -11.92 5.91 -15.42
C LYS A 24 -10.44 5.62 -15.68
N PHE A 25 -10.14 5.08 -16.84
CA PHE A 25 -8.76 4.70 -17.23
C PHE A 25 -7.76 5.84 -17.06
N ASP A 26 -8.10 7.05 -17.48
CA ASP A 26 -7.23 8.23 -17.34
C ASP A 26 -6.93 8.55 -15.87
N THR A 27 -7.89 8.41 -14.98
CA THR A 27 -7.71 8.61 -13.54
C THR A 27 -6.89 7.48 -12.92
N LEU A 28 -7.08 6.23 -13.36
CA LEU A 28 -6.28 5.09 -12.93
C LEU A 28 -4.80 5.27 -13.23
N GLN A 29 -4.45 5.85 -14.37
CA GLN A 29 -3.05 6.10 -14.75
C GLN A 29 -2.29 6.96 -13.73
N VAL A 30 -2.99 7.84 -13.03
CA VAL A 30 -2.40 8.81 -12.09
C VAL A 30 -2.56 8.39 -10.63
N HIS A 31 -3.67 7.77 -10.26
CA HIS A 31 -4.03 7.52 -8.87
C HIS A 31 -4.09 6.05 -8.45
N ALA A 32 -4.20 5.12 -9.38
CA ALA A 32 -4.39 3.72 -9.04
C ALA A 32 -3.20 3.13 -8.25
N GLY A 33 -3.50 2.36 -7.22
CA GLY A 33 -2.50 1.69 -6.39
C GLY A 33 -1.72 2.61 -5.45
N GLN A 34 -2.08 3.90 -5.37
CA GLN A 34 -1.38 4.91 -4.59
C GLN A 34 -2.28 5.50 -3.52
N LYS A 35 -1.70 5.71 -2.34
CA LYS A 35 -2.30 6.50 -1.24
C LYS A 35 -1.30 7.56 -0.81
N PRO A 36 -1.74 8.72 -0.27
CA PRO A 36 -0.82 9.66 0.36
C PRO A 36 0.02 8.96 1.43
N ASP A 37 1.30 9.31 1.52
CA ASP A 37 2.20 8.70 2.51
C ASP A 37 1.67 8.92 3.93
N PRO A 38 1.46 7.86 4.73
CA PRO A 38 0.89 7.99 6.07
C PRO A 38 1.79 8.74 7.06
N THR A 39 3.09 8.78 6.79
CA THR A 39 4.07 9.45 7.66
C THR A 39 4.18 10.94 7.36
N THR A 40 4.27 11.32 6.09
CA THR A 40 4.54 12.70 5.66
C THR A 40 3.36 13.39 5.00
N GLY A 41 2.34 12.63 4.58
CA GLY A 41 1.24 13.14 3.77
C GLY A 41 1.62 13.43 2.32
N SER A 42 2.79 12.97 1.88
CA SER A 42 3.25 13.18 0.51
C SER A 42 2.24 12.65 -0.50
N ARG A 43 1.91 13.47 -1.49
CA ARG A 43 1.04 13.06 -2.60
C ARG A 43 1.80 12.19 -3.60
N ALA A 44 3.05 12.50 -3.86
CA ALA A 44 3.92 11.70 -4.72
C ALA A 44 4.32 10.40 -4.02
N VAL A 45 4.51 9.35 -4.79
CA VAL A 45 5.01 8.06 -4.26
C VAL A 45 6.44 8.25 -3.77
N PRO A 46 6.73 8.01 -2.47
CA PRO A 46 8.11 8.04 -1.99
C PRO A 46 8.97 6.99 -2.69
N ILE A 47 10.23 7.34 -2.95
CA ILE A 47 11.22 6.42 -3.52
C ILE A 47 12.02 5.80 -2.39
N TYR A 48 11.78 4.52 -2.13
CA TYR A 48 12.48 3.76 -1.09
C TYR A 48 13.73 3.09 -1.67
N GLN A 49 14.85 3.81 -1.64
CA GLN A 49 16.16 3.29 -2.07
C GLN A 49 16.82 2.50 -0.95
N THR A 50 16.32 1.32 -0.69
CA THR A 50 16.84 0.44 0.35
C THR A 50 16.87 -1.01 -0.12
N THR A 51 17.81 -1.80 0.38
CA THR A 51 17.86 -3.24 0.14
C THR A 51 17.01 -4.01 1.15
N SER A 52 17.00 -3.59 2.40
CA SER A 52 16.38 -4.30 3.50
C SER A 52 15.60 -3.38 4.43
N TYR A 53 14.83 -3.97 5.32
CA TYR A 53 13.98 -3.27 6.28
C TYR A 53 14.28 -3.76 7.68
N VAL A 54 14.15 -2.86 8.66
CA VAL A 54 14.35 -3.17 10.08
C VAL A 54 13.08 -3.81 10.65
N PHE A 55 13.25 -4.86 11.44
CA PHE A 55 12.16 -5.49 12.18
C PHE A 55 12.06 -4.92 13.59
N GLU A 56 10.84 -4.87 14.12
CA GLU A 56 10.61 -4.39 15.49
C GLU A 56 11.22 -5.31 16.53
N ASN A 57 11.11 -6.63 16.30
CA ASN A 57 11.64 -7.69 17.16
C ASN A 57 11.73 -9.02 16.39
N VAL A 58 12.22 -10.07 17.06
CA VAL A 58 12.36 -11.41 16.45
C VAL A 58 11.01 -12.01 16.07
N GLU A 59 9.97 -11.80 16.88
CA GLU A 59 8.63 -12.29 16.60
C GLU A 59 8.04 -11.63 15.34
N HIS A 60 8.20 -10.33 15.19
CA HIS A 60 7.80 -9.60 13.99
C HIS A 60 8.50 -10.17 12.74
N ALA A 61 9.82 -10.39 12.81
CA ALA A 61 10.58 -11.01 11.73
C ALA A 61 10.04 -12.41 11.38
N ALA A 62 9.82 -13.23 12.38
CA ALA A 62 9.30 -14.59 12.20
C ALA A 62 7.90 -14.59 11.55
N ASN A 63 7.04 -13.65 11.92
CA ASN A 63 5.70 -13.52 11.34
C ASN A 63 5.74 -13.09 9.88
N LEU A 64 6.64 -12.18 9.51
CA LEU A 64 6.83 -11.75 8.13
C LEU A 64 7.38 -12.88 7.25
N PHE A 65 8.41 -13.58 7.70
CA PHE A 65 8.97 -14.73 6.97
C PHE A 65 8.01 -15.91 6.91
N GLY A 66 7.21 -16.11 7.94
CA GLY A 66 6.18 -17.15 7.99
C GLY A 66 4.87 -16.81 7.25
N LEU A 67 4.79 -15.65 6.62
CA LEU A 67 3.60 -15.14 5.93
C LEU A 67 2.35 -15.03 6.82
N LYS A 68 2.55 -14.87 8.13
CA LYS A 68 1.48 -14.61 9.09
C LYS A 68 1.09 -13.14 9.17
N GLU A 69 1.99 -12.28 8.76
CA GLU A 69 1.85 -10.83 8.74
C GLU A 69 2.38 -10.26 7.42
N PHE A 70 1.75 -9.20 6.91
CA PHE A 70 2.23 -8.50 5.72
C PHE A 70 3.17 -7.38 6.11
N GLY A 71 4.24 -7.23 5.37
CA GLY A 71 5.21 -6.16 5.55
C GLY A 71 6.41 -6.32 4.64
N ASN A 72 7.36 -5.39 4.78
CA ASN A 72 8.53 -5.34 3.94
C ASN A 72 9.71 -6.07 4.60
N ILE A 73 10.38 -6.93 3.85
CA ILE A 73 11.53 -7.71 4.29
C ILE A 73 12.77 -7.28 3.52
N TYR A 74 12.71 -7.36 2.20
CA TYR A 74 13.84 -7.11 1.31
C TYR A 74 13.34 -6.62 -0.04
N THR A 75 13.98 -5.62 -0.62
CA THR A 75 13.50 -4.92 -1.83
C THR A 75 13.29 -5.82 -3.03
N ARG A 76 14.09 -6.86 -3.21
CA ARG A 76 13.89 -7.83 -4.31
C ARG A 76 12.55 -8.56 -4.22
N LEU A 77 12.04 -8.78 -3.01
CA LEU A 77 10.76 -9.43 -2.76
C LEU A 77 9.61 -8.44 -2.75
N MET A 78 9.78 -7.31 -2.06
CA MET A 78 8.79 -6.25 -1.93
C MET A 78 9.43 -4.92 -1.61
N ASN A 79 8.87 -3.87 -2.18
CA ASN A 79 9.27 -2.47 -1.92
C ASN A 79 8.02 -1.59 -2.10
N PRO A 80 7.73 -0.65 -1.20
CA PRO A 80 6.53 0.18 -1.30
C PRO A 80 6.45 1.00 -2.59
N THR A 81 7.55 1.39 -3.18
CA THR A 81 7.59 2.10 -4.47
C THR A 81 7.21 1.16 -5.61
N THR A 82 7.80 -0.02 -5.66
CA THR A 82 7.49 -1.07 -6.65
C THR A 82 6.05 -1.57 -6.51
N ASP A 83 5.54 -1.67 -5.29
CA ASP A 83 4.17 -2.09 -5.01
C ASP A 83 3.13 -1.18 -5.69
N VAL A 84 3.36 0.13 -5.74
CA VAL A 84 2.50 1.06 -6.46
C VAL A 84 2.49 0.77 -7.96
N LEU A 85 3.65 0.51 -8.57
CA LEU A 85 3.75 0.12 -9.98
C LEU A 85 2.97 -1.15 -10.26
N GLU A 86 3.17 -2.19 -9.46
CA GLU A 86 2.50 -3.48 -9.62
C GLU A 86 0.98 -3.34 -9.52
N LYS A 87 0.48 -2.64 -8.50
CA LYS A 87 -0.95 -2.37 -8.31
C LYS A 87 -1.55 -1.54 -9.44
N ARG A 88 -0.84 -0.51 -9.89
CA ARG A 88 -1.32 0.36 -10.97
C ARG A 88 -1.42 -0.39 -12.30
N ILE A 89 -0.41 -1.15 -12.66
CA ILE A 89 -0.41 -1.99 -13.87
C ILE A 89 -1.54 -3.03 -13.81
N ALA A 90 -1.71 -3.71 -12.69
CA ALA A 90 -2.79 -4.67 -12.51
C ALA A 90 -4.17 -4.02 -12.73
N LEU A 91 -4.41 -2.85 -12.16
CA LEU A 91 -5.68 -2.13 -12.31
C LEU A 91 -5.91 -1.61 -13.74
N LEU A 92 -4.86 -1.12 -14.41
CA LEU A 92 -4.95 -0.65 -15.79
C LEU A 92 -5.26 -1.79 -16.78
N ASP A 93 -4.71 -2.97 -16.55
CA ASP A 93 -4.88 -4.16 -17.39
C ASP A 93 -6.13 -4.99 -17.01
N GLY A 94 -6.78 -4.66 -15.90
CA GLY A 94 -7.92 -5.44 -15.37
C GLY A 94 -7.50 -6.79 -14.78
N GLY A 95 -6.25 -6.94 -14.40
CA GLY A 95 -5.69 -8.14 -13.80
C GLY A 95 -5.92 -8.21 -12.29
N VAL A 96 -5.71 -9.40 -11.73
CA VAL A 96 -5.81 -9.64 -10.27
C VAL A 96 -4.55 -9.24 -9.52
N GLY A 97 -3.43 -9.10 -10.21
CA GLY A 97 -2.14 -8.70 -9.65
C GLY A 97 -1.08 -8.56 -10.72
N ALA A 98 0.05 -7.98 -10.36
CA ALA A 98 1.23 -7.85 -11.19
C ALA A 98 2.48 -8.05 -10.35
N LEU A 99 3.55 -8.51 -10.97
CA LEU A 99 4.86 -8.70 -10.33
C LEU A 99 5.93 -8.08 -11.20
N ALA A 100 6.66 -7.10 -10.65
CA ALA A 100 7.83 -6.53 -11.27
C ALA A 100 9.08 -7.40 -10.98
N VAL A 101 9.80 -7.73 -11.99
CA VAL A 101 11.02 -8.55 -11.91
C VAL A 101 12.23 -7.83 -12.51
#